data_ac014f78b9d7b86ed3abac91bb9ed367
#
_entry.id   ac014f78b9d7b86ed3abac91bb9ed367
#
_cell.length_a   1.000
_cell.length_b   1.000
_cell.length_c   1.000
_cell.angle_alpha   90.00
_cell.angle_beta   90.00
_cell.angle_gamma   90.00
#
_symmetry.space_group_name_H-M   'P 1'
#
loop_
_entity.id
_entity.type
_entity.pdbx_description
1 polymer ?
#
loop_
_entity_poly.entity_id
_entity_poly.type
_entity_poly.pdbx_seq_one_letter_code
_entity_poly.pdbx_strand_id
1 'polypeptide(L)'
;MKKVAILQSNYIPWKGYFDLINSVDEFIIYDSMQYTRRDWRNRNQIKTANGLQWLSIPVETKGNYTSPIRETKVADMRWKAKHIESLRHNYSKALCFKDNFAWLESLLMEIKSLYLSEINLILMKAICEYFGIQTKISWDTDYGLIEGKTQRLVDLCQKVGADEYISGPAAKSYIQEDLFNQANIKLTWFDYSDYKEYTQLYPPFVHNVSVIDLIFNEGENAKMYLKSFNAINGGGG
;
A
#
# COMPACT_ATOMS: atom_id res chain seq x y z
N MET A 1 4.58 -2.06 -23.72
CA MET A 1 5.57 -1.40 -22.83
C MET A 1 5.20 -1.77 -21.40
N LYS A 2 6.05 -2.61 -20.75
CA LYS A 2 5.76 -3.12 -19.39
C LYS A 2 6.16 -2.11 -18.33
N LYS A 3 5.21 -1.68 -17.52
CA LYS A 3 5.40 -0.78 -16.38
C LYS A 3 5.52 -1.57 -15.09
N VAL A 4 6.49 -1.20 -14.25
CA VAL A 4 6.75 -1.85 -12.97
C VAL A 4 6.88 -0.81 -11.86
N ALA A 5 6.34 -1.12 -10.68
CA ALA A 5 6.64 -0.39 -9.45
C ALA A 5 7.23 -1.33 -8.40
N ILE A 6 8.19 -0.85 -7.63
CA ILE A 6 8.86 -1.62 -6.58
C ILE A 6 8.75 -0.81 -5.29
N LEU A 7 8.01 -1.32 -4.32
CA LEU A 7 7.76 -0.60 -3.08
C LEU A 7 7.60 -1.58 -1.90
N GLN A 8 8.00 -1.14 -0.73
CA GLN A 8 7.77 -1.89 0.52
C GLN A 8 6.28 -2.00 0.83
N SER A 9 5.86 -3.13 1.41
CA SER A 9 4.47 -3.29 1.85
C SER A 9 4.12 -2.32 2.98
N ASN A 10 2.88 -1.85 3.00
CA ASN A 10 2.33 -0.97 4.04
C ASN A 10 1.06 -1.57 4.62
N TYR A 11 0.82 -1.33 5.91
CA TYR A 11 -0.42 -1.74 6.56
C TYR A 11 -1.57 -0.85 6.12
N ILE A 12 -2.60 -1.44 5.46
CA ILE A 12 -3.81 -0.75 4.95
C ILE A 12 -3.52 0.68 4.45
N PRO A 13 -2.63 0.82 3.41
CA PRO A 13 -2.13 2.13 3.01
C PRO A 13 -3.23 3.05 2.48
N TRP A 14 -2.89 4.31 2.25
CA TRP A 14 -3.78 5.30 1.68
C TRP A 14 -4.09 5.05 0.20
N LYS A 15 -5.12 5.71 -0.33
CA LYS A 15 -5.59 5.51 -1.71
C LYS A 15 -4.50 5.65 -2.79
N GLY A 16 -3.53 6.56 -2.62
CA GLY A 16 -2.46 6.76 -3.59
C GLY A 16 -1.52 5.55 -3.76
N TYR A 17 -1.41 4.69 -2.74
CA TYR A 17 -0.67 3.45 -2.85
C TYR A 17 -1.36 2.46 -3.82
N PHE A 18 -2.68 2.35 -3.75
CA PHE A 18 -3.46 1.51 -4.66
C PHE A 18 -3.56 2.11 -6.07
N ASP A 19 -3.53 3.42 -6.17
CA ASP A 19 -3.47 4.14 -7.44
C ASP A 19 -2.15 3.85 -8.18
N LEU A 20 -1.02 3.83 -7.46
CA LEU A 20 0.26 3.38 -8.02
C LEU A 20 0.20 1.91 -8.46
N ILE A 21 -0.36 1.01 -7.65
CA ILE A 21 -0.52 -0.40 -8.02
C ILE A 21 -1.32 -0.51 -9.32
N ASN A 22 -2.45 0.16 -9.44
CA ASN A 22 -3.30 0.10 -10.64
C ASN A 22 -2.67 0.77 -11.90
N SER A 23 -1.59 1.53 -11.72
CA SER A 23 -0.91 2.22 -12.82
C SER A 23 0.20 1.40 -13.49
N VAL A 24 0.46 0.18 -13.01
CA VAL A 24 1.55 -0.68 -13.48
C VAL A 24 1.08 -2.09 -13.84
N ASP A 25 1.84 -2.77 -14.68
CA ASP A 25 1.57 -4.16 -15.06
C ASP A 25 2.02 -5.14 -13.97
N GLU A 26 3.07 -4.77 -13.23
CA GLU A 26 3.58 -5.56 -12.12
C GLU A 26 4.03 -4.69 -10.95
N PHE A 27 3.56 -5.03 -9.75
CA PHE A 27 3.96 -4.41 -8.50
C PHE A 27 4.81 -5.40 -7.69
N ILE A 28 6.07 -5.05 -7.44
CA ILE A 28 7.02 -5.89 -6.70
C ILE A 28 7.09 -5.41 -5.26
N ILE A 29 6.71 -6.27 -4.32
CA ILE A 29 6.84 -6.02 -2.89
C ILE A 29 8.31 -6.14 -2.50
N TYR A 30 8.87 -5.04 -1.96
CA TYR A 30 10.30 -4.89 -1.66
C TYR A 30 10.59 -5.06 -0.17
N ASP A 31 10.18 -6.19 0.39
CA ASP A 31 10.21 -6.45 1.83
C ASP A 31 11.47 -7.19 2.32
N SER A 32 12.45 -7.42 1.44
CA SER A 32 13.82 -7.76 1.84
C SER A 32 14.59 -6.59 2.47
N MET A 33 14.00 -5.39 2.44
CA MET A 33 14.57 -4.21 3.08
C MET A 33 14.34 -4.23 4.59
N GLN A 34 15.27 -3.60 5.30
CA GLN A 34 15.23 -3.51 6.76
C GLN A 34 13.92 -2.88 7.24
N TYR A 35 13.31 -3.48 8.26
CA TYR A 35 12.17 -2.91 8.96
C TYR A 35 12.59 -1.65 9.74
N THR A 36 11.86 -0.57 9.56
CA THR A 36 12.01 0.68 10.30
C THR A 36 10.87 0.86 11.30
N ARG A 37 11.21 1.24 12.53
CA ARG A 37 10.21 1.48 13.58
C ARG A 37 9.40 2.74 13.29
N ARG A 38 8.13 2.71 13.70
CA ARG A 38 7.21 3.85 13.58
C ARG A 38 7.02 4.32 12.14
N ASP A 39 7.10 3.39 11.20
CA ASP A 39 6.88 3.61 9.78
C ASP A 39 5.55 2.97 9.34
N TRP A 40 5.12 3.21 8.12
CA TRP A 40 3.87 2.74 7.52
C TRP A 40 3.77 1.21 7.37
N ARG A 41 4.86 0.47 7.63
CA ARG A 41 4.92 -0.99 7.50
C ARG A 41 3.92 -1.68 8.42
N ASN A 42 3.85 -1.25 9.68
CA ASN A 42 3.02 -1.89 10.69
C ASN A 42 1.91 -1.00 11.26
N ARG A 43 1.67 0.19 10.68
CA ARG A 43 0.64 1.10 11.17
C ARG A 43 0.11 2.03 10.10
N ASN A 44 -1.10 2.53 10.31
CA ASN A 44 -1.67 3.60 9.51
C ASN A 44 -2.62 4.45 10.36
N GLN A 45 -3.04 5.59 9.81
CA GLN A 45 -3.95 6.51 10.48
C GLN A 45 -5.38 6.35 9.96
N ILE A 46 -6.32 6.52 10.87
CA ILE A 46 -7.76 6.65 10.59
C ILE A 46 -8.27 7.98 11.15
N LYS A 47 -9.42 8.44 10.62
CA LYS A 47 -10.10 9.62 11.17
C LYS A 47 -11.00 9.25 12.35
N THR A 48 -11.03 10.13 13.33
CA THR A 48 -11.91 10.05 14.50
C THR A 48 -12.47 11.42 14.82
N ALA A 49 -13.46 11.50 15.70
CA ALA A 49 -14.00 12.76 16.19
C ALA A 49 -12.93 13.64 16.89
N ASN A 50 -11.86 13.05 17.38
CA ASN A 50 -10.77 13.73 18.09
C ASN A 50 -9.50 13.92 17.22
N GLY A 51 -9.63 13.80 15.89
CA GLY A 51 -8.51 13.92 14.95
C GLY A 51 -8.01 12.55 14.45
N LEU A 52 -6.73 12.49 14.09
CA LEU A 52 -6.14 11.27 13.55
C LEU A 52 -5.72 10.29 14.65
N GLN A 53 -6.04 9.01 14.45
CA GLN A 53 -5.67 7.92 15.35
C GLN A 53 -4.83 6.88 14.61
N TRP A 54 -3.75 6.42 15.22
CA TRP A 54 -2.94 5.31 14.71
C TRP A 54 -3.58 3.97 15.03
N LEU A 55 -3.72 3.14 13.99
CA LEU A 55 -3.88 1.69 14.11
C LEU A 55 -2.52 1.04 13.91
N SER A 56 -2.01 0.34 14.91
CA SER A 56 -0.66 -0.23 14.87
C SER A 56 -0.69 -1.73 15.19
N ILE A 57 -0.11 -2.53 14.30
CA ILE A 57 0.18 -3.93 14.57
C ILE A 57 1.43 -3.98 15.47
N PRO A 58 1.35 -4.59 16.66
CA PRO A 58 2.51 -4.76 17.53
C PRO A 58 3.46 -5.78 16.91
N VAL A 59 4.75 -5.43 16.80
CA VAL A 59 5.77 -6.29 16.20
C VAL A 59 6.94 -6.55 17.15
N GLU A 60 7.57 -7.70 17.01
CA GLU A 60 8.77 -8.09 17.74
C GLU A 60 9.98 -7.32 17.21
N THR A 61 10.52 -6.42 18.04
CA THR A 61 11.69 -5.61 17.65
C THR A 61 12.90 -5.79 18.57
N LYS A 62 12.71 -6.44 19.74
CA LYS A 62 13.79 -6.64 20.71
C LYS A 62 14.80 -7.65 20.17
N GLY A 63 16.06 -7.25 19.99
CA GLY A 63 17.11 -8.11 19.43
C GLY A 63 17.13 -8.20 17.90
N ASN A 64 16.12 -7.66 17.19
CA ASN A 64 15.94 -7.79 15.74
C ASN A 64 15.94 -6.42 15.04
N TYR A 65 16.93 -5.59 15.34
CA TYR A 65 16.95 -4.20 14.84
C TYR A 65 17.26 -4.07 13.35
N THR A 66 17.86 -5.08 12.73
CA THR A 66 18.27 -5.11 11.32
C THR A 66 17.47 -6.09 10.47
N SER A 67 16.48 -6.78 11.07
CA SER A 67 15.67 -7.76 10.35
C SER A 67 14.90 -7.13 9.19
N PRO A 68 14.78 -7.83 8.06
CA PRO A 68 13.97 -7.38 6.94
C PRO A 68 12.48 -7.37 7.31
N ILE A 69 11.69 -6.58 6.57
CA ILE A 69 10.23 -6.47 6.79
C ILE A 69 9.58 -7.86 6.69
N ARG A 70 9.99 -8.68 5.73
CA ARG A 70 9.46 -10.03 5.50
C ARG A 70 9.66 -11.00 6.67
N GLU A 71 10.65 -10.75 7.54
CA GLU A 71 10.95 -11.60 8.71
C GLU A 71 10.39 -10.99 10.00
N THR A 72 9.81 -9.79 9.94
CA THR A 72 9.23 -9.12 11.08
C THR A 72 7.97 -9.84 11.54
N LYS A 73 7.96 -10.33 12.79
CA LYS A 73 6.83 -11.04 13.38
C LYS A 73 5.94 -10.13 14.22
N VAL A 74 4.66 -10.46 14.22
CA VAL A 74 3.65 -9.86 15.08
C VAL A 74 3.82 -10.38 16.50
N ALA A 75 3.86 -9.46 17.47
CA ALA A 75 4.06 -9.78 18.88
C ALA A 75 2.75 -10.22 19.62
N ASP A 76 1.59 -9.81 19.12
CA ASP A 76 0.30 -10.08 19.78
C ASP A 76 -0.86 -10.01 18.76
N MET A 77 -1.50 -11.13 18.52
CA MET A 77 -2.61 -11.24 17.55
C MET A 77 -3.92 -10.56 18.00
N ARG A 78 -4.03 -10.11 19.23
CA ARG A 78 -5.19 -9.34 19.74
C ARG A 78 -5.32 -7.98 19.05
N TRP A 79 -4.33 -7.54 18.27
CA TRP A 79 -4.41 -6.31 17.46
C TRP A 79 -5.63 -6.33 16.54
N LYS A 80 -6.01 -7.49 16.01
CA LYS A 80 -7.15 -7.62 15.09
C LYS A 80 -8.45 -7.14 15.75
N ALA A 81 -8.78 -7.70 16.90
CA ALA A 81 -9.98 -7.31 17.64
C ALA A 81 -9.97 -5.82 18.03
N LYS A 82 -8.81 -5.29 18.44
CA LYS A 82 -8.66 -3.87 18.77
C LYS A 82 -8.89 -2.95 17.56
N HIS A 83 -8.37 -3.34 16.39
CA HIS A 83 -8.56 -2.55 15.17
C HIS A 83 -10.01 -2.62 14.67
N ILE A 84 -10.63 -3.80 14.71
CA ILE A 84 -12.06 -3.99 14.39
C ILE A 84 -12.93 -3.11 15.30
N GLU A 85 -12.70 -3.13 16.61
CA GLU A 85 -13.45 -2.31 17.56
C GLU A 85 -13.24 -0.81 17.30
N SER A 86 -11.99 -0.38 17.05
CA SER A 86 -11.68 1.01 16.74
C SER A 86 -12.35 1.47 15.44
N LEU A 87 -12.34 0.66 14.40
CA LEU A 87 -13.00 0.97 13.13
C LEU A 87 -14.52 1.05 13.30
N ARG A 88 -15.12 0.09 14.03
CA ARG A 88 -16.55 0.11 14.33
C ARG A 88 -16.95 1.36 15.09
N HIS A 89 -16.20 1.73 16.12
CA HIS A 89 -16.48 2.91 16.93
C HIS A 89 -16.42 4.20 16.12
N ASN A 90 -15.41 4.37 15.27
CA ASN A 90 -15.17 5.62 14.57
C ASN A 90 -15.93 5.76 13.25
N TYR A 91 -16.29 4.65 12.58
CA TYR A 91 -16.89 4.70 11.24
C TYR A 91 -18.34 4.21 11.17
N SER A 92 -18.99 3.84 12.27
CA SER A 92 -20.37 3.34 12.26
C SER A 92 -21.41 4.30 11.65
N LYS A 93 -21.06 5.58 11.52
CA LYS A 93 -21.88 6.64 10.89
C LYS A 93 -21.51 6.92 9.44
N ALA A 94 -20.45 6.29 8.90
CA ALA A 94 -20.06 6.47 7.50
C ALA A 94 -21.11 5.81 6.58
N LEU A 95 -21.36 6.44 5.43
CA LEU A 95 -22.46 6.10 4.54
C LEU A 95 -22.47 4.62 4.11
N CYS A 96 -21.30 4.09 3.75
CA CYS A 96 -21.13 2.73 3.25
C CYS A 96 -20.54 1.75 4.32
N PHE A 97 -20.56 2.14 5.60
CA PHE A 97 -19.98 1.33 6.67
C PHE A 97 -20.64 -0.04 6.78
N LYS A 98 -21.97 -0.09 6.82
CA LYS A 98 -22.73 -1.35 7.03
C LYS A 98 -22.42 -2.39 5.96
N ASP A 99 -22.28 -1.96 4.73
CA ASP A 99 -22.08 -2.85 3.57
C ASP A 99 -20.65 -3.38 3.50
N ASN A 100 -19.67 -2.62 4.02
CA ASN A 100 -18.25 -2.95 3.88
C ASN A 100 -17.60 -3.46 5.17
N PHE A 101 -18.20 -3.21 6.33
CA PHE A 101 -17.59 -3.56 7.61
C PHE A 101 -17.49 -5.06 7.82
N ALA A 102 -18.53 -5.83 7.49
CA ALA A 102 -18.53 -7.28 7.64
C ALA A 102 -17.44 -7.96 6.80
N TRP A 103 -17.22 -7.46 5.57
CA TRP A 103 -16.13 -7.91 4.70
C TRP A 103 -14.76 -7.68 5.37
N LEU A 104 -14.50 -6.46 5.85
CA LEU A 104 -13.21 -6.14 6.48
C LEU A 104 -13.02 -6.89 7.80
N GLU A 105 -14.07 -7.02 8.61
CA GLU A 105 -14.03 -7.78 9.87
C GLU A 105 -13.66 -9.25 9.62
N SER A 106 -14.34 -9.92 8.67
CA SER A 106 -14.02 -11.29 8.28
C SER A 106 -12.59 -11.42 7.80
N LEU A 107 -12.16 -10.54 6.88
CA LEU A 107 -10.79 -10.51 6.37
C LEU A 107 -9.75 -10.41 7.48
N LEU A 108 -9.93 -9.49 8.42
CA LEU A 108 -9.01 -9.32 9.55
C LEU A 108 -9.01 -10.54 10.47
N MET A 109 -10.17 -11.14 10.77
CA MET A 109 -10.28 -12.31 11.65
C MET A 109 -9.66 -13.56 11.04
N GLU A 110 -9.74 -13.74 9.72
CA GLU A 110 -9.20 -14.89 9.00
C GLU A 110 -7.67 -14.88 8.87
N ILE A 111 -7.01 -13.74 9.10
CA ILE A 111 -5.54 -13.65 9.07
C ILE A 111 -4.94 -14.55 10.14
N LYS A 112 -4.15 -15.55 9.74
CA LYS A 112 -3.45 -16.48 10.64
C LYS A 112 -1.94 -16.26 10.66
N SER A 113 -1.40 -15.57 9.66
CA SER A 113 0.03 -15.32 9.57
C SER A 113 0.54 -14.49 10.76
N LEU A 114 1.74 -14.82 11.20
CA LEU A 114 2.49 -14.05 12.19
C LEU A 114 3.50 -13.11 11.54
N TYR A 115 3.68 -13.15 10.22
CA TYR A 115 4.63 -12.30 9.51
C TYR A 115 3.93 -11.04 8.99
N LEU A 116 4.50 -9.88 9.35
CA LEU A 116 3.94 -8.57 8.99
C LEU A 116 3.77 -8.41 7.47
N SER A 117 4.75 -8.83 6.71
CA SER A 117 4.75 -8.73 5.25
C SER A 117 3.63 -9.55 4.60
N GLU A 118 3.38 -10.77 5.10
CA GLU A 118 2.28 -11.61 4.64
C GLU A 118 0.91 -11.01 4.99
N ILE A 119 0.78 -10.44 6.19
CA ILE A 119 -0.44 -9.72 6.60
C ILE A 119 -0.71 -8.56 5.65
N ASN A 120 0.31 -7.75 5.36
CA ASN A 120 0.18 -6.64 4.43
C ASN A 120 -0.20 -7.11 3.03
N LEU A 121 0.39 -8.21 2.53
CA LEU A 121 0.03 -8.78 1.23
C LEU A 121 -1.41 -9.27 1.18
N ILE A 122 -1.89 -9.97 2.21
CA ILE A 122 -3.29 -10.45 2.28
C ILE A 122 -4.26 -9.26 2.20
N LEU A 123 -4.02 -8.23 3.02
CA LEU A 123 -4.86 -7.04 3.03
C LEU A 123 -4.78 -6.25 1.72
N MET A 124 -3.58 -6.09 1.16
CA MET A 124 -3.36 -5.41 -0.12
C MET A 124 -4.10 -6.12 -1.25
N LYS A 125 -3.98 -7.46 -1.35
CA LYS A 125 -4.69 -8.25 -2.39
C LYS A 125 -6.20 -8.13 -2.26
N ALA A 126 -6.75 -8.23 -1.06
CA ALA A 126 -8.18 -8.09 -0.83
C ALA A 126 -8.71 -6.69 -1.19
N ILE A 127 -7.94 -5.64 -0.91
CA ILE A 127 -8.30 -4.27 -1.29
C ILE A 127 -8.14 -4.07 -2.82
N CYS A 128 -7.11 -4.65 -3.44
CA CYS A 128 -6.99 -4.65 -4.90
C CYS A 128 -8.19 -5.34 -5.57
N GLU A 129 -8.61 -6.49 -5.06
CA GLU A 129 -9.81 -7.19 -5.53
C GLU A 129 -11.07 -6.34 -5.35
N TYR A 130 -11.24 -5.70 -4.19
CA TYR A 130 -12.35 -4.77 -3.93
C TYR A 130 -12.44 -3.65 -4.96
N PHE A 131 -11.31 -3.08 -5.38
CA PHE A 131 -11.26 -2.06 -6.43
C PHE A 131 -11.33 -2.60 -7.85
N GLY A 132 -11.14 -3.90 -8.07
CA GLY A 132 -11.01 -4.50 -9.39
C GLY A 132 -9.63 -4.29 -10.04
N ILE A 133 -8.59 -4.07 -9.24
CA ILE A 133 -7.20 -3.93 -9.71
C ILE A 133 -6.65 -5.31 -10.09
N GLN A 134 -6.16 -5.44 -11.34
CA GLN A 134 -5.66 -6.70 -11.92
C GLN A 134 -4.14 -6.78 -11.99
N THR A 135 -3.42 -5.83 -11.43
CA THR A 135 -1.96 -5.76 -11.45
C THR A 135 -1.34 -7.02 -10.84
N LYS A 136 -0.37 -7.60 -11.52
CA LYS A 136 0.40 -8.72 -10.98
C LYS A 136 1.18 -8.26 -9.74
N ILE A 137 1.01 -8.95 -8.61
CA ILE A 137 1.77 -8.70 -7.38
C ILE A 137 2.74 -9.85 -7.15
N SER A 138 4.03 -9.54 -7.03
CA SER A 138 5.13 -10.48 -6.80
C SER A 138 6.04 -10.02 -5.64
N TRP A 139 6.91 -10.89 -5.19
CA TRP A 139 7.92 -10.55 -4.19
C TRP A 139 9.26 -10.25 -4.86
N ASP A 140 10.04 -9.35 -4.28
CA ASP A 140 11.43 -9.10 -4.69
C ASP A 140 12.29 -10.37 -4.65
N THR A 141 12.00 -11.29 -3.73
CA THR A 141 12.68 -12.56 -3.58
C THR A 141 12.39 -13.58 -4.69
N ASP A 142 11.31 -13.43 -5.42
CA ASP A 142 10.97 -14.30 -6.54
C ASP A 142 11.99 -14.19 -7.68
N TYR A 143 12.75 -13.08 -7.72
CA TYR A 143 13.69 -12.75 -8.79
C TYR A 143 15.17 -12.85 -8.37
N GLY A 144 15.44 -13.21 -7.11
CA GLY A 144 16.79 -13.17 -6.55
C GLY A 144 17.35 -11.74 -6.47
N LEU A 145 17.99 -11.43 -5.38
CA LEU A 145 18.44 -10.06 -5.09
C LEU A 145 19.96 -9.94 -5.24
N ILE A 146 20.41 -8.81 -5.78
CA ILE A 146 21.80 -8.37 -5.79
C ILE A 146 22.04 -7.30 -4.73
N GLU A 147 23.28 -6.96 -4.45
CA GLU A 147 23.63 -5.85 -3.58
C GLU A 147 23.51 -4.49 -4.29
N GLY A 148 23.50 -3.42 -3.50
CA GLY A 148 23.38 -2.05 -4.00
C GLY A 148 21.96 -1.50 -3.90
N LYS A 149 21.84 -0.19 -3.73
CA LYS A 149 20.52 0.48 -3.58
C LYS A 149 19.79 0.61 -4.91
N THR A 150 20.30 1.48 -5.82
CA THR A 150 19.72 1.69 -7.14
C THR A 150 19.95 0.49 -8.06
N GLN A 151 21.16 -0.11 -8.00
CA GLN A 151 21.51 -1.25 -8.85
C GLN A 151 20.53 -2.42 -8.67
N ARG A 152 20.09 -2.71 -7.44
CA ARG A 152 19.09 -3.74 -7.16
C ARG A 152 17.74 -3.44 -7.80
N LEU A 153 17.30 -2.18 -7.81
CA LEU A 153 16.05 -1.77 -8.46
C LEU A 153 16.14 -1.97 -9.98
N VAL A 154 17.25 -1.56 -10.58
CA VAL A 154 17.51 -1.77 -12.02
C VAL A 154 17.54 -3.25 -12.36
N ASP A 155 18.25 -4.07 -11.59
CA ASP A 155 18.32 -5.53 -11.77
C ASP A 155 16.94 -6.19 -11.69
N LEU A 156 16.12 -5.82 -10.70
CA LEU A 156 14.73 -6.31 -10.60
C LEU A 156 13.91 -5.92 -11.85
N CYS A 157 14.01 -4.67 -12.30
CA CYS A 157 13.33 -4.21 -13.50
C CYS A 157 13.77 -5.01 -14.75
N GLN A 158 15.06 -5.28 -14.91
CA GLN A 158 15.59 -6.08 -16.02
C GLN A 158 15.07 -7.52 -15.96
N LYS A 159 15.10 -8.17 -14.78
CA LYS A 159 14.64 -9.55 -14.58
C LYS A 159 13.17 -9.76 -14.91
N VAL A 160 12.35 -8.75 -14.69
CA VAL A 160 10.92 -8.80 -15.04
C VAL A 160 10.63 -8.27 -16.45
N GLY A 161 11.63 -7.79 -17.18
CA GLY A 161 11.47 -7.24 -18.54
C GLY A 161 10.70 -5.92 -18.55
N ALA A 162 10.97 -5.03 -17.56
CA ALA A 162 10.33 -3.72 -17.49
C ALA A 162 10.92 -2.74 -18.52
N ASP A 163 10.05 -2.04 -19.23
CA ASP A 163 10.40 -0.90 -20.07
C ASP A 163 10.37 0.43 -19.28
N GLU A 164 9.52 0.49 -18.24
CA GLU A 164 9.33 1.67 -17.42
C GLU A 164 9.26 1.30 -15.95
N TYR A 165 10.06 1.98 -15.11
CA TYR A 165 9.97 1.91 -13.66
C TYR A 165 9.26 3.15 -13.12
N ILE A 166 8.14 2.95 -12.42
CA ILE A 166 7.38 4.02 -11.78
C ILE A 166 7.70 4.01 -10.29
N SER A 167 8.31 5.10 -9.80
CA SER A 167 8.74 5.25 -8.42
C SER A 167 8.02 6.39 -7.71
N GLY A 168 7.84 6.27 -6.40
CA GLY A 168 7.36 7.37 -5.57
C GLY A 168 8.38 8.51 -5.46
N PRO A 169 7.94 9.78 -5.30
CA PRO A 169 8.83 10.95 -5.31
C PRO A 169 9.85 10.97 -4.15
N ALA A 170 9.59 10.26 -3.06
CA ALA A 170 10.53 10.15 -1.93
C ALA A 170 11.87 9.50 -2.33
N ALA A 171 11.88 8.68 -3.38
CA ALA A 171 13.07 8.00 -3.86
C ALA A 171 14.00 8.91 -4.68
N LYS A 172 13.58 10.12 -5.07
CA LYS A 172 14.39 11.10 -5.80
C LYS A 172 15.70 11.43 -5.09
N SER A 173 15.73 11.36 -3.77
CA SER A 173 16.90 11.74 -2.98
C SER A 173 18.06 10.72 -3.05
N TYR A 174 17.80 9.48 -3.50
CA TYR A 174 18.80 8.41 -3.51
C TYR A 174 18.89 7.58 -4.78
N ILE A 175 17.93 7.68 -5.69
CA ILE A 175 17.98 6.98 -6.98
C ILE A 175 18.99 7.66 -7.92
N GLN A 176 19.85 6.85 -8.52
CA GLN A 176 20.78 7.24 -9.57
C GLN A 176 20.13 6.98 -10.93
N GLU A 177 19.58 8.02 -11.56
CA GLU A 177 18.80 7.91 -12.80
C GLU A 177 19.63 7.36 -13.97
N ASP A 178 20.93 7.67 -14.01
CA ASP A 178 21.84 7.20 -15.07
C ASP A 178 21.91 5.67 -15.17
N LEU A 179 21.72 4.94 -14.05
CA LEU A 179 21.73 3.48 -14.07
C LEU A 179 20.49 2.90 -14.78
N PHE A 180 19.35 3.56 -14.69
CA PHE A 180 18.14 3.20 -15.45
C PHE A 180 18.31 3.51 -16.92
N ASN A 181 18.89 4.68 -17.26
CA ASN A 181 19.17 5.07 -18.64
C ASN A 181 20.12 4.08 -19.32
N GLN A 182 21.19 3.66 -18.65
CA GLN A 182 22.14 2.65 -19.14
C GLN A 182 21.47 1.27 -19.37
N ALA A 183 20.45 0.96 -18.58
CA ALA A 183 19.66 -0.26 -18.72
C ALA A 183 18.53 -0.16 -19.76
N ASN A 184 18.37 0.99 -20.44
CA ASN A 184 17.25 1.31 -21.33
C ASN A 184 15.88 1.18 -20.64
N ILE A 185 15.78 1.53 -19.37
CA ILE A 185 14.55 1.54 -18.59
C ILE A 185 14.18 3.00 -18.32
N LYS A 186 12.99 3.41 -18.73
CA LYS A 186 12.47 4.74 -18.42
C LYS A 186 12.13 4.84 -16.94
N LEU A 187 12.71 5.83 -16.24
CA LEU A 187 12.31 6.17 -14.87
C LEU A 187 11.23 7.26 -14.88
N THR A 188 10.11 6.99 -14.22
CA THR A 188 9.00 7.93 -14.08
C THR A 188 8.65 8.12 -12.62
N TRP A 189 8.42 9.37 -12.22
CA TRP A 189 8.00 9.70 -10.86
C TRP A 189 6.48 9.74 -10.77
N PHE A 190 5.92 8.92 -9.88
CA PHE A 190 4.47 8.90 -9.67
C PHE A 190 4.00 10.20 -9.01
N ASP A 191 2.96 10.81 -9.60
CA ASP A 191 2.38 12.05 -9.10
C ASP A 191 1.23 11.77 -8.14
N TYR A 192 1.43 12.11 -6.87
CA TYR A 192 0.44 12.00 -5.79
C TYR A 192 -0.35 13.30 -5.52
N SER A 193 -0.25 14.32 -6.39
CA SER A 193 -1.03 15.54 -6.27
C SER A 193 -2.48 15.37 -6.77
N ASP A 194 -3.30 16.36 -6.54
CA ASP A 194 -4.61 16.57 -7.17
C ASP A 194 -5.63 15.41 -7.02
N TYR A 195 -5.54 14.63 -5.94
CA TYR A 195 -6.60 13.69 -5.61
C TYR A 195 -7.87 14.42 -5.20
N LYS A 196 -9.00 14.00 -5.77
CA LYS A 196 -10.31 14.51 -5.37
C LYS A 196 -10.61 14.20 -3.91
N GLU A 197 -11.23 15.17 -3.24
CA GLU A 197 -11.82 14.97 -1.92
C GLU A 197 -13.14 14.19 -2.06
N TYR A 198 -13.49 13.45 -1.03
CA TYR A 198 -14.76 12.73 -0.89
C TYR A 198 -15.44 13.14 0.41
N THR A 199 -16.70 12.78 0.59
CA THR A 199 -17.40 13.03 1.84
C THR A 199 -16.78 12.20 2.98
N GLN A 200 -15.93 12.83 3.79
CA GLN A 200 -15.21 12.21 4.88
C GLN A 200 -15.83 12.57 6.22
N LEU A 201 -15.99 11.59 7.11
CA LEU A 201 -16.39 11.89 8.49
C LEU A 201 -15.37 12.81 9.18
N TYR A 202 -15.87 13.65 10.10
CA TYR A 202 -15.06 14.49 10.98
C TYR A 202 -14.15 15.49 10.22
N PRO A 203 -14.70 16.61 9.71
CA PRO A 203 -13.91 17.64 9.04
C PRO A 203 -12.78 18.20 9.93
N PRO A 204 -11.69 18.77 9.38
CA PRO A 204 -11.43 18.97 7.96
C PRO A 204 -11.01 17.69 7.23
N PHE A 205 -11.06 17.69 5.88
CA PHE A 205 -10.63 16.57 5.05
C PHE A 205 -9.13 16.27 5.21
N VAL A 206 -8.77 14.98 5.20
CA VAL A 206 -7.38 14.53 5.25
C VAL A 206 -7.15 13.43 4.22
N HIS A 207 -6.25 13.68 3.24
CA HIS A 207 -5.90 12.71 2.21
C HIS A 207 -5.12 11.48 2.73
N ASN A 208 -4.20 11.72 3.68
CA ASN A 208 -3.19 10.74 4.10
C ASN A 208 -3.70 9.82 5.24
N VAL A 209 -4.88 9.26 5.06
CA VAL A 209 -5.46 8.24 5.95
C VAL A 209 -5.55 6.90 5.22
N SER A 210 -5.72 5.83 5.97
CA SER A 210 -5.95 4.50 5.40
C SER A 210 -7.05 4.53 4.33
N VAL A 211 -6.88 3.75 3.28
CA VAL A 211 -7.90 3.56 2.23
C VAL A 211 -9.24 3.04 2.78
N ILE A 212 -9.25 2.45 3.96
CA ILE A 212 -10.47 1.99 4.65
C ILE A 212 -11.41 3.18 4.94
N ASP A 213 -10.85 4.36 5.22
CA ASP A 213 -11.63 5.60 5.34
C ASP A 213 -12.42 5.88 4.06
N LEU A 214 -11.78 5.82 2.90
CA LEU A 214 -12.43 5.99 1.60
C LEU A 214 -13.50 4.91 1.35
N ILE A 215 -13.17 3.64 1.62
CA ILE A 215 -14.10 2.52 1.40
C ILE A 215 -15.37 2.67 2.27
N PHE A 216 -15.24 3.06 3.53
CA PHE A 216 -16.39 3.23 4.41
C PHE A 216 -17.26 4.44 4.07
N ASN A 217 -16.67 5.49 3.48
CA ASN A 217 -17.44 6.67 3.09
C ASN A 217 -18.07 6.54 1.69
N GLU A 218 -17.39 5.93 0.71
CA GLU A 218 -17.78 5.94 -0.71
C GLU A 218 -18.17 4.56 -1.27
N GLY A 219 -17.87 3.47 -0.58
CA GLY A 219 -18.21 2.12 -1.00
C GLY A 219 -17.71 1.79 -2.40
N GLU A 220 -18.57 1.28 -3.27
CA GLU A 220 -18.25 0.92 -4.66
C GLU A 220 -17.73 2.11 -5.49
N ASN A 221 -18.11 3.34 -5.12
CA ASN A 221 -17.62 4.55 -5.78
C ASN A 221 -16.17 4.90 -5.39
N ALA A 222 -15.60 4.27 -4.38
CA ALA A 222 -14.26 4.58 -3.87
C ALA A 222 -13.18 4.55 -4.96
N LYS A 223 -13.28 3.65 -5.94
CA LYS A 223 -12.36 3.57 -7.08
C LYS A 223 -12.31 4.85 -7.93
N MET A 224 -13.37 5.65 -7.97
CA MET A 224 -13.44 6.92 -8.73
C MET A 224 -12.54 8.01 -8.14
N TYR A 225 -12.02 7.80 -6.93
CA TYR A 225 -11.07 8.68 -6.24
C TYR A 225 -9.61 8.25 -6.42
N LEU A 226 -9.36 7.22 -7.23
CA LEU A 226 -8.05 6.82 -7.73
C LEU A 226 -7.91 7.37 -9.16
N LYS A 227 -6.81 8.09 -9.45
CA LYS A 227 -6.62 8.76 -10.77
C LYS A 227 -6.49 7.77 -11.92
N SER A 228 -5.88 6.61 -11.66
CA SER A 228 -5.67 5.55 -12.65
C SER A 228 -6.96 4.99 -13.25
N PHE A 229 -8.06 4.94 -12.49
CA PHE A 229 -9.36 4.51 -13.01
C PHE A 229 -10.01 5.55 -13.93
N ASN A 230 -9.71 6.83 -13.71
CA ASN A 230 -10.24 7.91 -14.55
C ASN A 230 -9.49 8.04 -15.88
N ALA A 231 -8.20 7.71 -15.89
CA ALA A 231 -7.37 7.75 -17.11
C ALA A 231 -7.79 6.69 -18.15
N ILE A 232 -8.30 5.54 -17.69
CA ILE A 232 -8.78 4.46 -18.57
C ILE A 232 -10.10 4.87 -19.28
N ASN A 233 -10.94 5.67 -18.61
CA ASN A 233 -12.23 6.11 -19.14
C ASN A 233 -12.14 7.38 -19.99
N GLY A 234 -11.02 8.11 -19.96
CA GLY A 234 -10.80 9.35 -20.73
C GLY A 234 -10.09 9.19 -22.09
N GLY A 235 -9.70 7.99 -22.47
CA GLY A 235 -8.98 7.69 -23.72
C GLY A 235 -9.85 7.38 -24.94
N GLY A 236 -11.13 7.71 -24.91
CA GLY A 236 -12.09 7.49 -26.00
C GLY A 236 -12.75 8.81 -26.43
N GLY A 237 -11.99 9.69 -27.04
CA GLY A 237 -12.46 10.93 -27.68
C GLY A 237 -11.60 11.27 -28.86
#